data_15604105f6b30425a5f190954a2af7fc
#
_entry.id   15604105f6b30425a5f190954a2af7fc
#
_cell.length_a   1.000
_cell.length_b   1.000
_cell.length_c   1.000
_cell.angle_alpha   90.00
_cell.angle_beta   90.00
_cell.angle_gamma   90.00
#
_symmetry.space_group_name_H-M   'P 1'
#
loop_
_entity.id
_entity.type
_entity.pdbx_description
1 polymer ?
#
loop_
_entity_poly.entity_id
_entity_poly.type
_entity_poly.pdbx_seq_one_letter_code
_entity_poly.pdbx_strand_id
1 'polypeptide(L)'
;YRDNAKIMMVAGSNSLSDYAIKDSYIFSKYFAIWGWATWRRAWQKYDLTMQTWPSKKRSGFLNTVYVEKYMVEHTTKLFDQAYNGEVDTWDTQWFYACLVSGGYSIVPKGNLISNIGIEGTRAPGKNQNLTTHAIGDLVHPHTITVDAAYDHMLYENNYKTAKRPFQS
;
A
#
# COMPACT_ATOMS: atom_id res chain seq x y z
N TYR A 1 7.93 16.74 0.91
CA TYR A 1 6.57 16.52 0.35
C TYR A 1 5.44 16.91 1.29
N ARG A 2 5.75 17.58 2.40
CA ARG A 2 4.74 18.00 3.38
C ARG A 2 3.55 18.73 2.74
N ASP A 3 3.83 19.60 1.80
CA ASP A 3 2.83 20.47 1.16
C ASP A 3 2.32 19.95 -0.20
N ASN A 4 2.78 18.76 -0.62
CA ASN A 4 2.34 18.13 -1.85
C ASN A 4 1.11 17.24 -1.61
N ALA A 5 -0.05 17.65 -2.13
CA ALA A 5 -1.33 16.96 -1.91
C ALA A 5 -1.38 15.53 -2.49
N LYS A 6 -0.54 15.21 -3.48
CA LYS A 6 -0.46 13.85 -4.06
C LYS A 6 0.25 12.86 -3.15
N ILE A 7 1.18 13.32 -2.29
CA ILE A 7 1.91 12.42 -1.43
C ILE A 7 1.17 12.27 -0.12
N MET A 8 0.61 11.09 0.12
CA MET A 8 -0.23 10.81 1.27
C MET A 8 0.54 10.23 2.44
N MET A 9 1.60 9.46 2.19
CA MET A 9 2.39 8.83 3.25
C MET A 9 3.80 8.46 2.79
N VAL A 10 4.61 8.14 3.77
CA VAL A 10 5.93 7.52 3.60
C VAL A 10 5.89 6.17 4.29
N ALA A 11 6.18 5.10 3.55
CA ALA A 11 6.33 3.75 4.10
C ALA A 11 7.77 3.53 4.58
N GLY A 12 7.93 2.77 5.66
CA GLY A 12 9.24 2.26 6.10
C GLY A 12 9.57 0.90 5.51
N SER A 13 8.56 0.17 5.02
CA SER A 13 8.74 -1.17 4.46
C SER A 13 8.82 -1.16 2.93
N ASN A 14 9.71 -2.02 2.41
CA ASN A 14 9.76 -2.42 1.02
C ASN A 14 9.84 -3.94 0.96
N SER A 15 8.80 -4.58 0.44
CA SER A 15 8.71 -6.05 0.35
C SER A 15 9.31 -6.62 -0.93
N LEU A 16 9.77 -5.78 -1.85
CA LEU A 16 10.48 -6.18 -3.06
C LEU A 16 11.96 -5.79 -2.98
N SER A 17 12.71 -6.46 -2.10
CA SER A 17 14.13 -6.18 -1.86
C SER A 17 14.99 -6.28 -3.13
N ASP A 18 14.59 -7.13 -4.07
CA ASP A 18 15.34 -7.39 -5.30
C ASP A 18 14.94 -6.46 -6.47
N TYR A 19 13.94 -5.60 -6.26
CA TYR A 19 13.54 -4.63 -7.27
C TYR A 19 14.56 -3.48 -7.35
N ALA A 20 15.10 -3.26 -8.53
CA ALA A 20 16.14 -2.25 -8.75
C ALA A 20 15.56 -0.83 -8.72
N ILE A 21 15.71 -0.13 -7.60
CA ILE A 21 15.36 1.28 -7.44
C ILE A 21 16.61 2.14 -7.65
N LYS A 22 16.55 3.08 -8.59
CA LYS A 22 17.68 3.97 -8.92
C LYS A 22 17.93 4.99 -7.80
N ASP A 23 16.90 5.71 -7.42
CA ASP A 23 16.96 6.78 -6.41
C ASP A 23 16.80 6.19 -4.99
N SER A 24 16.72 7.03 -3.96
CA SER A 24 16.54 6.53 -2.58
C SER A 24 15.14 5.99 -2.29
N TYR A 25 14.18 6.26 -3.16
CA TYR A 25 12.78 5.82 -3.04
C TYR A 25 12.05 5.97 -4.37
N ILE A 26 10.84 5.40 -4.43
CA ILE A 26 9.88 5.52 -5.55
C ILE A 26 8.51 5.97 -5.03
N PHE A 27 7.61 6.27 -5.96
CA PHE A 27 6.20 6.51 -5.68
C PHE A 27 5.36 5.32 -6.13
N SER A 28 4.39 4.94 -5.29
CA SER A 28 3.55 3.75 -5.48
C SER A 28 2.09 4.08 -5.16
N LYS A 29 1.15 3.31 -5.71
CA LYS A 29 -0.26 3.29 -5.33
C LYS A 29 -0.55 2.28 -4.21
N TYR A 30 0.46 1.62 -3.68
CA TYR A 30 0.35 0.75 -2.51
C TYR A 30 0.75 1.49 -1.25
N PHE A 31 0.01 1.25 -0.18
CA PHE A 31 0.11 2.00 1.07
C PHE A 31 0.47 1.04 2.22
N ALA A 32 1.74 0.64 2.26
CA ALA A 32 2.28 -0.24 3.29
C ALA A 32 2.41 0.51 4.62
N ILE A 33 1.75 0.01 5.66
CA ILE A 33 1.64 0.68 6.96
C ILE A 33 2.69 0.26 8.00
N TRP A 34 3.68 -0.52 7.62
CA TRP A 34 4.72 -0.90 8.57
C TRP A 34 5.81 0.17 8.66
N GLY A 35 5.97 0.74 9.88
CA GLY A 35 6.91 1.83 10.12
C GLY A 35 6.65 3.05 9.24
N TRP A 36 5.40 3.47 9.15
CA TRP A 36 4.95 4.51 8.24
C TRP A 36 4.77 5.87 8.93
N ALA A 37 4.74 6.90 8.12
CA ALA A 37 4.41 8.26 8.55
C ALA A 37 3.47 8.94 7.54
N THR A 38 2.69 9.90 8.02
CA THR A 38 1.81 10.72 7.19
C THR A 38 1.77 12.16 7.70
N TRP A 39 1.10 13.03 7.00
CA TRP A 39 0.88 14.43 7.37
C TRP A 39 -0.55 14.66 7.86
N ARG A 40 -0.73 15.60 8.76
CA ARG A 40 -2.07 16.00 9.25
C ARG A 40 -3.06 16.20 8.10
N ARG A 41 -2.67 16.92 7.03
CA ARG A 41 -3.51 17.19 5.86
C ARG A 41 -4.00 15.93 5.14
N ALA A 42 -3.18 14.89 5.14
CA ALA A 42 -3.53 13.62 4.51
C ALA A 42 -4.41 12.79 5.45
N TRP A 43 -4.04 12.72 6.74
CA TRP A 43 -4.82 11.98 7.74
C TRP A 43 -6.24 12.54 7.94
N GLN A 44 -6.45 13.84 7.75
CA GLN A 44 -7.78 14.44 7.77
C GLN A 44 -8.75 13.92 6.70
N LYS A 45 -8.24 13.20 5.69
CA LYS A 45 -9.06 12.53 4.67
C LYS A 45 -9.47 11.11 5.04
N TYR A 46 -8.98 10.61 6.18
CA TYR A 46 -9.34 9.31 6.69
C TYR A 46 -10.82 9.27 7.06
N ASP A 47 -11.52 8.25 6.55
CA ASP A 47 -12.93 7.99 6.84
C ASP A 47 -13.08 6.52 7.22
N LEU A 48 -13.29 6.27 8.52
CA LEU A 48 -13.46 4.92 9.06
C LEU A 48 -14.66 4.21 8.42
N THR A 49 -15.70 4.95 8.08
CA THR A 49 -16.97 4.41 7.55
C THR A 49 -16.97 4.24 6.05
N MET A 50 -15.96 4.76 5.33
CA MET A 50 -15.85 4.70 3.87
C MET A 50 -17.14 5.14 3.17
N GLN A 51 -17.77 6.21 3.63
CA GLN A 51 -19.12 6.66 3.20
C GLN A 51 -19.27 6.76 1.69
N THR A 52 -18.21 7.12 0.98
CA THR A 52 -18.24 7.28 -0.47
C THR A 52 -18.03 5.97 -1.24
N TRP A 53 -17.66 4.86 -0.58
CA TRP A 53 -17.33 3.62 -1.25
C TRP A 53 -18.46 3.08 -2.14
N PRO A 54 -19.74 3.00 -1.71
CA PRO A 54 -20.81 2.48 -2.56
C PRO A 54 -20.97 3.26 -3.87
N SER A 55 -20.80 4.59 -3.84
CA SER A 55 -20.89 5.41 -5.04
C SER A 55 -19.67 5.25 -5.93
N LYS A 56 -18.47 5.18 -5.36
CA LYS A 56 -17.21 4.93 -6.08
C LYS A 56 -17.20 3.56 -6.76
N LYS A 57 -17.73 2.53 -6.07
CA LYS A 57 -17.88 1.19 -6.64
C LYS A 57 -18.80 1.21 -7.86
N ARG A 58 -19.99 1.81 -7.73
CA ARG A 58 -20.94 1.90 -8.86
C ARG A 58 -20.40 2.67 -10.06
N SER A 59 -19.58 3.69 -9.84
CA SER A 59 -18.95 4.47 -10.92
C SER A 59 -17.78 3.75 -11.60
N GLY A 60 -17.38 2.57 -11.12
CA GLY A 60 -16.22 1.86 -11.63
C GLY A 60 -14.88 2.56 -11.32
N PHE A 61 -14.81 3.32 -10.22
CA PHE A 61 -13.64 4.10 -9.84
C PHE A 61 -12.33 3.31 -9.92
N LEU A 62 -12.30 2.06 -9.45
CA LEU A 62 -11.07 1.26 -9.46
C LEU A 62 -10.55 0.94 -10.86
N ASN A 63 -11.42 0.94 -11.89
CA ASN A 63 -10.97 0.78 -13.27
C ASN A 63 -10.20 2.01 -13.78
N THR A 64 -10.31 3.16 -13.12
CA THR A 64 -9.49 4.35 -13.42
C THR A 64 -8.14 4.32 -12.70
N VAL A 65 -8.01 3.49 -11.67
CA VAL A 65 -6.79 3.35 -10.86
C VAL A 65 -5.90 2.23 -11.37
N TYR A 66 -6.49 1.08 -11.71
CA TYR A 66 -5.78 -0.13 -12.13
C TYR A 66 -6.16 -0.51 -13.57
N VAL A 67 -5.17 -0.98 -14.31
CA VAL A 67 -5.35 -1.51 -15.67
C VAL A 67 -5.78 -2.99 -15.60
N GLU A 68 -5.21 -3.74 -14.67
CA GLU A 68 -5.43 -5.18 -14.55
C GLU A 68 -6.73 -5.49 -13.83
N LYS A 69 -7.60 -6.25 -14.49
CA LYS A 69 -8.92 -6.63 -13.97
C LYS A 69 -8.85 -7.31 -12.60
N TYR A 70 -7.87 -8.17 -12.39
CA TYR A 70 -7.71 -8.89 -11.12
C TYR A 70 -7.35 -7.96 -9.94
N MET A 71 -6.63 -6.85 -10.18
CA MET A 71 -6.36 -5.84 -9.17
C MET A 71 -7.64 -5.10 -8.78
N VAL A 72 -8.48 -4.79 -9.76
CA VAL A 72 -9.81 -4.19 -9.54
C VAL A 72 -10.66 -5.14 -8.69
N GLU A 73 -10.76 -6.41 -9.05
CA GLU A 73 -11.54 -7.42 -8.33
C GLU A 73 -11.05 -7.62 -6.89
N HIS A 74 -9.74 -7.75 -6.71
CA HIS A 74 -9.14 -7.91 -5.39
C HIS A 74 -9.38 -6.71 -4.49
N THR A 75 -9.10 -5.50 -4.99
CA THR A 75 -9.27 -4.27 -4.22
C THR A 75 -10.76 -4.00 -3.92
N THR A 76 -11.66 -4.33 -4.87
CA THR A 76 -13.11 -4.25 -4.64
C THR A 76 -13.52 -5.14 -3.46
N LYS A 77 -13.08 -6.41 -3.45
CA LYS A 77 -13.37 -7.34 -2.36
C LYS A 77 -12.86 -6.84 -1.02
N LEU A 78 -11.62 -6.33 -1.00
CA LEU A 78 -10.99 -5.79 0.21
C LEU A 78 -11.80 -4.62 0.78
N PHE A 79 -12.21 -3.68 -0.07
CA PHE A 79 -13.02 -2.54 0.35
C PHE A 79 -14.46 -2.91 0.73
N ASP A 80 -15.07 -3.89 0.06
CA ASP A 80 -16.37 -4.42 0.45
C ASP A 80 -16.33 -5.01 1.87
N GLN A 81 -15.34 -5.83 2.17
CA GLN A 81 -15.19 -6.45 3.49
C GLN A 81 -14.99 -5.40 4.60
N ALA A 82 -14.16 -4.38 4.33
CA ALA A 82 -13.95 -3.30 5.30
C ALA A 82 -15.22 -2.44 5.48
N TYR A 83 -15.90 -2.10 4.38
CA TYR A 83 -17.14 -1.32 4.41
C TYR A 83 -18.27 -2.03 5.14
N ASN A 84 -18.40 -3.35 4.94
CA ASN A 84 -19.43 -4.17 5.58
C ASN A 84 -19.12 -4.52 7.04
N GLY A 85 -17.92 -4.14 7.55
CA GLY A 85 -17.49 -4.51 8.90
C GLY A 85 -17.13 -5.99 9.06
N GLU A 86 -16.84 -6.68 7.95
CA GLU A 86 -16.45 -8.09 7.96
C GLU A 86 -15.02 -8.32 8.46
N VAL A 87 -14.22 -7.25 8.48
CA VAL A 87 -12.83 -7.26 8.97
C VAL A 87 -12.61 -6.10 9.93
N ASP A 88 -11.99 -6.40 11.09
CA ASP A 88 -11.57 -5.38 12.05
C ASP A 88 -10.23 -4.79 11.60
N THR A 89 -10.29 -3.70 10.86
CA THR A 89 -9.12 -3.04 10.28
C THR A 89 -9.30 -1.52 10.22
N TRP A 90 -8.19 -0.79 10.18
CA TRP A 90 -8.15 0.66 9.95
C TRP A 90 -7.28 1.01 8.73
N ASP A 91 -6.42 0.12 8.33
CA ASP A 91 -5.44 0.31 7.25
C ASP A 91 -6.09 0.20 5.87
N THR A 92 -7.10 -0.63 5.71
CA THR A 92 -7.90 -0.72 4.47
C THR A 92 -8.66 0.58 4.21
N GLN A 93 -9.24 1.21 5.25
CA GLN A 93 -9.88 2.51 5.15
C GLN A 93 -8.86 3.61 4.81
N TRP A 94 -7.65 3.53 5.37
CA TRP A 94 -6.56 4.43 5.00
C TRP A 94 -6.15 4.25 3.54
N PHE A 95 -5.99 3.02 3.09
CA PHE A 95 -5.71 2.71 1.69
C PHE A 95 -6.79 3.30 0.77
N TYR A 96 -8.06 3.10 1.09
CA TYR A 96 -9.19 3.69 0.37
C TYR A 96 -9.09 5.22 0.30
N ALA A 97 -8.89 5.87 1.43
CA ALA A 97 -8.78 7.33 1.51
C ALA A 97 -7.64 7.87 0.64
N CYS A 98 -6.50 7.19 0.62
CA CYS A 98 -5.37 7.53 -0.23
C CYS A 98 -5.70 7.39 -1.72
N LEU A 99 -6.31 6.29 -2.14
CA LEU A 99 -6.69 6.07 -3.55
C LEU A 99 -7.72 7.08 -4.04
N VAL A 100 -8.78 7.31 -3.26
CA VAL A 100 -9.84 8.27 -3.63
C VAL A 100 -9.30 9.69 -3.73
N SER A 101 -8.26 10.00 -2.98
CA SER A 101 -7.55 11.29 -3.04
C SER A 101 -6.59 11.39 -4.24
N GLY A 102 -6.47 10.35 -5.08
CA GLY A 102 -5.47 10.30 -6.14
C GLY A 102 -4.04 10.34 -5.61
N GLY A 103 -3.84 9.82 -4.39
CA GLY A 103 -2.59 9.92 -3.67
C GLY A 103 -1.60 8.80 -4.00
N TYR A 104 -0.34 9.05 -3.61
CA TYR A 104 0.77 8.11 -3.71
C TYR A 104 1.43 7.93 -2.35
N SER A 105 2.03 6.77 -2.13
CA SER A 105 2.98 6.52 -1.06
C SER A 105 4.42 6.70 -1.56
N ILE A 106 5.32 7.04 -0.66
CA ILE A 106 6.76 6.92 -0.87
C ILE A 106 7.17 5.54 -0.33
N VAL A 107 7.88 4.77 -1.16
CA VAL A 107 8.43 3.45 -0.80
C VAL A 107 9.96 3.54 -0.84
N PRO A 108 10.68 3.23 0.24
CA PRO A 108 12.12 3.32 0.29
C PRO A 108 12.78 2.27 -0.63
N LYS A 109 13.97 2.56 -1.15
CA LYS A 109 14.79 1.63 -1.94
C LYS A 109 15.10 0.36 -1.18
N GLY A 110 15.56 0.50 0.06
CA GLY A 110 15.79 -0.62 0.97
C GLY A 110 14.71 -0.66 2.04
N ASN A 111 14.33 -1.86 2.47
CA ASN A 111 13.44 -2.01 3.61
C ASN A 111 14.09 -1.47 4.89
N LEU A 112 13.37 -0.63 5.64
CA LEU A 112 13.88 0.04 6.85
C LEU A 112 13.31 -0.58 8.14
N ILE A 113 12.33 -1.48 8.03
CA ILE A 113 11.54 -1.97 9.16
C ILE A 113 11.57 -3.49 9.21
N SER A 114 11.86 -4.04 10.38
CA SER A 114 11.67 -5.46 10.68
C SER A 114 10.42 -5.63 11.55
N ASN A 115 9.54 -6.54 11.16
CA ASN A 115 8.39 -6.90 11.98
C ASN A 115 8.80 -8.01 12.97
N ILE A 116 8.90 -7.67 14.25
CA ILE A 116 9.26 -8.58 15.33
C ILE A 116 8.03 -9.25 15.99
N GLY A 117 6.81 -8.89 15.57
CA GLY A 117 5.54 -9.42 16.09
C GLY A 117 5.20 -10.79 15.54
N ILE A 118 6.05 -11.79 15.73
CA ILE A 118 5.90 -13.15 15.20
C ILE A 118 4.68 -13.87 15.80
N GLU A 119 4.30 -13.54 17.04
CA GLU A 119 3.20 -14.17 17.78
C GLU A 119 1.95 -13.29 17.91
N GLY A 120 1.88 -12.20 17.14
CA GLY A 120 0.76 -11.27 17.19
C GLY A 120 -0.53 -11.87 16.64
N THR A 121 -1.64 -11.56 17.27
CA THR A 121 -3.00 -12.03 16.92
C THR A 121 -3.45 -11.67 15.50
N ARG A 122 -2.81 -10.69 14.82
CA ARG A 122 -3.21 -10.17 13.51
C ARG A 122 -2.34 -10.61 12.34
N ALA A 123 -1.25 -11.33 12.58
CA ALA A 123 -0.38 -11.87 11.52
C ALA A 123 0.17 -13.26 11.90
N PRO A 124 -0.69 -14.26 12.15
CA PRO A 124 -0.22 -15.59 12.53
C PRO A 124 0.58 -16.22 11.38
N GLY A 125 1.81 -16.62 11.65
CA GLY A 125 2.55 -17.58 10.84
C GLY A 125 3.32 -17.03 9.64
N LYS A 126 3.40 -15.73 9.39
CA LYS A 126 4.28 -15.17 8.36
C LYS A 126 5.43 -14.40 8.99
N ASN A 127 6.53 -15.11 9.18
CA ASN A 127 7.81 -14.48 9.52
C ASN A 127 8.27 -13.65 8.31
N GLN A 128 7.91 -12.37 8.26
CA GLN A 128 8.41 -11.44 7.27
C GLN A 128 9.57 -10.63 7.87
N ASN A 129 10.60 -11.36 8.33
CA ASN A 129 11.89 -10.75 8.67
C ASN A 129 12.53 -10.25 7.37
N LEU A 130 12.07 -9.12 6.89
CA LEU A 130 12.72 -8.42 5.81
C LEU A 130 14.04 -7.87 6.34
N THR A 131 15.12 -8.11 5.62
CA THR A 131 16.42 -7.49 5.92
C THR A 131 16.27 -5.99 5.92
N THR A 132 16.73 -5.33 6.98
CA THR A 132 16.70 -3.87 7.08
C THR A 132 17.99 -3.27 6.53
N HIS A 133 17.87 -2.10 5.94
CA HIS A 133 18.97 -1.34 5.37
C HIS A 133 19.04 0.05 6.02
N ALA A 134 20.24 0.54 6.22
CA ALA A 134 20.43 1.94 6.64
C ALA A 134 20.06 2.88 5.49
N ILE A 135 19.47 4.02 5.84
CA ILE A 135 19.32 5.12 4.90
C ILE A 135 20.67 5.82 4.79
N GLY A 136 21.22 5.86 3.57
CA GLY A 136 22.38 6.72 3.24
C GLY A 136 21.95 8.12 2.84
N ASP A 137 22.78 8.81 2.08
CA ASP A 137 22.43 10.12 1.51
C ASP A 137 21.20 9.99 0.61
N LEU A 138 20.26 10.94 0.77
CA LEU A 138 19.01 10.90 0.03
C LEU A 138 19.18 11.44 -1.38
N VAL A 139 18.92 10.60 -2.36
CA VAL A 139 18.78 10.98 -3.77
C VAL A 139 17.29 10.98 -4.12
N HIS A 140 16.78 12.15 -4.46
CA HIS A 140 15.36 12.34 -4.74
C HIS A 140 15.04 12.08 -6.22
N PRO A 141 13.92 11.36 -6.54
CA PRO A 141 13.43 11.28 -7.91
C PRO A 141 13.15 12.68 -8.50
N HIS A 142 13.52 12.88 -9.77
CA HIS A 142 13.30 14.15 -10.45
C HIS A 142 11.81 14.45 -10.68
N THR A 143 10.98 13.44 -10.79
CA THR A 143 9.53 13.56 -11.04
C THR A 143 8.72 12.74 -10.04
N ILE A 144 7.51 13.24 -9.75
CA ILE A 144 6.53 12.51 -8.92
C ILE A 144 5.68 11.66 -9.86
N THR A 145 6.20 10.49 -10.21
CA THR A 145 5.55 9.52 -11.10
C THR A 145 5.53 8.15 -10.42
N VAL A 146 4.39 7.49 -10.45
CA VAL A 146 4.24 6.13 -9.90
C VAL A 146 5.11 5.17 -10.71
N ASP A 147 5.86 4.32 -10.01
CA ASP A 147 6.55 3.18 -10.61
C ASP A 147 5.54 2.05 -10.83
N ALA A 148 4.95 2.02 -12.02
CA ALA A 148 3.94 1.03 -12.37
C ALA A 148 4.49 -0.40 -12.43
N ALA A 149 5.78 -0.56 -12.76
CA ALA A 149 6.42 -1.88 -12.79
C ALA A 149 6.60 -2.44 -11.37
N TYR A 150 6.98 -1.57 -10.42
CA TYR A 150 7.02 -1.93 -9.00
C TYR A 150 5.63 -2.35 -8.50
N ASP A 151 4.61 -1.53 -8.76
CA ASP A 151 3.24 -1.80 -8.32
C ASP A 151 2.73 -3.14 -8.89
N HIS A 152 3.00 -3.41 -10.15
CA HIS A 152 2.64 -4.68 -10.80
C HIS A 152 3.36 -5.87 -10.15
N MET A 153 4.67 -5.80 -9.96
CA MET A 153 5.45 -6.88 -9.34
C MET A 153 5.04 -7.12 -7.88
N LEU A 154 4.78 -6.05 -7.13
CA LEU A 154 4.30 -6.14 -5.74
C LEU A 154 2.96 -6.88 -5.67
N TYR A 155 2.06 -6.57 -6.60
CA TYR A 155 0.79 -7.25 -6.69
C TYR A 155 0.96 -8.75 -7.02
N GLU A 156 1.74 -9.08 -8.05
CA GLU A 156 1.99 -10.45 -8.45
C GLU A 156 2.55 -11.29 -7.29
N ASN A 157 3.51 -10.76 -6.56
CA ASN A 157 4.14 -11.48 -5.45
C ASN A 157 3.22 -11.65 -4.23
N ASN A 158 2.44 -10.63 -3.88
CA ASN A 158 1.66 -10.66 -2.65
C ASN A 158 0.27 -11.29 -2.81
N TYR A 159 -0.31 -11.18 -4.01
CA TYR A 159 -1.73 -11.53 -4.21
C TYR A 159 -1.95 -12.71 -5.16
N LYS A 160 -1.10 -12.91 -6.14
CA LYS A 160 -1.20 -14.08 -7.03
C LYS A 160 -0.76 -15.36 -6.34
N THR A 161 0.20 -15.28 -5.44
CA THR A 161 0.66 -16.42 -4.62
C THR A 161 -0.36 -16.84 -3.57
N ALA A 162 -1.22 -15.94 -3.09
CA ALA A 162 -2.27 -16.26 -2.13
C ALA A 162 -3.40 -17.14 -2.72
N LYS A 163 -3.45 -17.34 -4.05
CA LYS A 163 -4.40 -18.25 -4.73
C LYS A 163 -3.91 -19.69 -4.86
N ARG A 164 -2.71 -20.04 -4.35
CA ARG A 164 -2.34 -21.46 -4.27
C ARG A 164 -3.15 -22.10 -3.13
N PRO A 165 -4.04 -23.08 -3.43
CA PRO A 165 -4.69 -23.82 -2.37
C PRO A 165 -3.59 -24.47 -1.52
N PHE A 166 -3.75 -24.47 -0.21
CA PHE A 166 -2.93 -25.29 0.69
C PHE A 166 -2.96 -26.71 0.13
N GLN A 167 -1.83 -27.17 -0.40
CA GLN A 167 -1.65 -28.60 -0.64
C GLN A 167 -1.51 -29.22 0.75
N SER A 168 -2.54 -29.94 1.11
CA SER A 168 -2.62 -30.81 2.29
C SER A 168 -1.53 -31.88 2.28
#